data_5e7f0da63acb4e4d7fc2cda2fdd2fa58
#
_entry.id   5e7f0da63acb4e4d7fc2cda2fdd2fa58
#
_cell.length_a   1.000
_cell.length_b   1.000
_cell.length_c   1.000
_cell.angle_alpha   90.00
_cell.angle_beta   90.00
_cell.angle_gamma   90.00
#
_symmetry.space_group_name_H-M   'P 1'
#
loop_
_entity.id
_entity.type
_entity.pdbx_description
1 polymer ?
#
loop_
_entity_poly.entity_id
_entity_poly.type
_entity_poly.pdbx_seq_one_letter_code
_entity_poly.pdbx_strand_id
1 'polypeptide(L)'
;MVVASIFATVSANAQNIRHDKGTFTVQPMIGMSVGSMGGKMEYLLDITKQDRVEVKDELRGGFIGGVEAEYYILDWLSASAGVNYAQQGWRMKEKVSGDKWNMNLDYLNIPILANFYVAKGFALKAGVQPGFLLNAKQDGKDVKKGLESSNFSIAYGLSYEFKNGITLDWRAAIGLTTLNKVSDENNKFRSNCATLTVGYKFSL
;
A
#
# COMPACT_ATOMS: atom_id res chain seq x y z
N MET A 1 -25.85 10.71 8.67
CA MET A 1 -25.73 11.75 9.72
C MET A 1 -24.88 11.34 10.93
N VAL A 2 -24.73 10.08 11.29
CA VAL A 2 -23.94 9.65 12.46
C VAL A 2 -22.42 9.82 12.29
N VAL A 3 -21.90 9.66 11.07
CA VAL A 3 -20.46 9.81 10.78
C VAL A 3 -19.99 11.26 10.87
N ALA A 4 -20.84 12.22 10.50
CA ALA A 4 -20.52 13.65 10.56
C ALA A 4 -20.47 14.18 12.00
N SER A 5 -21.25 13.60 12.93
CA SER A 5 -21.25 14.00 14.34
C SER A 5 -20.02 13.50 15.11
N ILE A 6 -19.41 12.38 14.69
CA ILE A 6 -18.16 11.89 15.28
C ILE A 6 -17.00 12.82 14.91
N PHE A 7 -16.98 13.36 13.68
CA PHE A 7 -15.97 14.33 13.25
C PHE A 7 -16.04 15.67 14.00
N ALA A 8 -17.25 16.11 14.38
CA ALA A 8 -17.43 17.40 15.04
C ALA A 8 -17.00 17.42 16.53
N THR A 9 -17.12 16.29 17.23
CA THR A 9 -16.76 16.21 18.66
C THR A 9 -15.26 15.99 18.91
N VAL A 10 -14.52 15.48 17.92
CA VAL A 10 -13.08 15.19 18.02
C VAL A 10 -12.23 16.43 17.68
N SER A 11 -12.76 17.39 16.93
CA SER A 11 -12.02 18.59 16.51
C SER A 11 -11.62 19.55 17.67
N ALA A 12 -12.24 19.43 18.83
CA ALA A 12 -11.94 20.32 19.96
C ALA A 12 -10.65 19.95 20.73
N ASN A 13 -10.14 18.74 20.60
CA ASN A 13 -8.95 18.27 21.33
C ASN A 13 -7.68 18.15 20.47
N ALA A 14 -7.75 18.53 19.20
CA ALA A 14 -6.65 18.34 18.23
C ALA A 14 -5.44 19.27 18.42
N GLN A 15 -5.42 20.12 19.47
CA GLN A 15 -4.39 21.16 19.61
C GLN A 15 -3.07 20.70 20.21
N ASN A 16 -2.96 19.47 20.76
CA ASN A 16 -1.70 18.95 21.27
C ASN A 16 -1.68 17.42 21.11
N ILE A 17 -1.31 16.95 19.93
CA ILE A 17 -0.99 15.52 19.80
C ILE A 17 0.29 15.29 20.58
N ARG A 18 0.16 14.62 21.71
CA ARG A 18 1.27 14.22 22.56
C ARG A 18 1.71 12.83 22.12
N HIS A 19 2.99 12.70 21.83
CA HIS A 19 3.65 11.40 21.64
C HIS A 19 4.01 10.80 23.01
N ASP A 20 3.12 10.97 23.99
CA ASP A 20 3.33 10.48 25.35
C ASP A 20 2.98 8.98 25.39
N LYS A 21 3.75 8.21 26.12
CA LYS A 21 3.46 6.81 26.41
C LYS A 21 2.02 6.63 26.88
N GLY A 22 1.33 5.63 26.32
CA GLY A 22 -0.06 5.30 26.64
C GLY A 22 -1.10 6.04 25.81
N THR A 23 -0.69 6.99 24.97
CA THR A 23 -1.62 7.68 24.06
C THR A 23 -2.10 6.71 22.97
N PHE A 24 -3.38 6.78 22.65
CA PHE A 24 -4.01 6.09 21.54
C PHE A 24 -4.51 7.10 20.52
N THR A 25 -4.21 6.88 19.27
CA THR A 25 -4.64 7.78 18.18
C THR A 25 -5.29 7.00 17.05
N VAL A 26 -6.17 7.69 16.30
CA VAL A 26 -6.79 7.17 15.09
C VAL A 26 -6.57 8.16 13.95
N GLN A 27 -6.17 7.64 12.80
CA GLN A 27 -5.80 8.43 11.64
C GLN A 27 -6.54 7.94 10.39
N PRO A 28 -7.66 8.57 9.98
CA PRO A 28 -8.16 8.43 8.62
C PRO A 28 -7.15 9.05 7.63
N MET A 29 -7.00 8.39 6.47
CA MET A 29 -6.04 8.80 5.45
C MET A 29 -6.54 8.52 4.04
N ILE A 30 -6.14 9.37 3.11
CA ILE A 30 -6.37 9.22 1.68
C ILE A 30 -5.10 9.58 0.91
N GLY A 31 -4.95 9.09 -0.30
CA GLY A 31 -3.80 9.43 -1.11
C GLY A 31 -3.70 8.67 -2.41
N MET A 32 -2.47 8.55 -2.89
CA MET A 32 -2.14 7.88 -4.13
C MET A 32 -1.29 6.64 -3.85
N SER A 33 -1.52 5.62 -4.66
CA SER A 33 -0.72 4.41 -4.71
C SER A 33 -0.03 4.32 -6.06
N VAL A 34 1.16 3.76 -6.07
CA VAL A 34 1.90 3.43 -7.30
C VAL A 34 2.30 1.97 -7.20
N GLY A 35 1.71 1.15 -8.06
CA GLY A 35 2.01 -0.26 -8.15
C GLY A 35 3.10 -0.55 -9.17
N SER A 36 3.89 -1.57 -8.89
CA SER A 36 4.86 -2.14 -9.82
C SER A 36 4.91 -3.66 -9.66
N MET A 37 5.34 -4.33 -10.70
CA MET A 37 5.58 -5.76 -10.63
C MET A 37 7.00 -6.02 -10.12
N GLY A 38 7.13 -6.91 -9.13
CA GLY A 38 8.40 -7.45 -8.69
C GLY A 38 8.59 -8.87 -9.21
N GLY A 39 9.83 -9.24 -9.50
CA GLY A 39 10.20 -10.58 -9.98
C GLY A 39 10.94 -10.54 -11.31
N LYS A 40 11.54 -11.67 -11.69
CA LYS A 40 12.14 -11.83 -13.02
C LYS A 40 11.03 -12.24 -13.98
N MET A 41 10.65 -11.34 -14.88
CA MET A 41 9.87 -11.69 -16.05
C MET A 41 10.86 -12.04 -17.17
N GLU A 42 11.35 -13.26 -17.14
CA GLU A 42 12.31 -13.64 -18.15
C GLU A 42 11.66 -14.22 -19.41
N TYR A 43 10.44 -14.68 -19.38
CA TYR A 43 9.82 -15.29 -20.56
C TYR A 43 8.29 -15.19 -20.54
N LEU A 44 7.72 -14.22 -21.25
CA LEU A 44 6.61 -14.52 -22.11
C LEU A 44 7.21 -14.84 -23.49
N LEU A 45 7.72 -16.05 -23.65
CA LEU A 45 8.03 -16.58 -24.95
C LEU A 45 6.72 -16.88 -25.67
N ASP A 46 6.39 -16.09 -26.65
CA ASP A 46 5.55 -16.56 -27.74
C ASP A 46 6.35 -17.71 -28.40
N ILE A 47 5.89 -18.94 -28.18
CA ILE A 47 6.52 -20.18 -28.69
C ILE A 47 6.59 -20.18 -30.22
N THR A 48 5.95 -19.23 -30.89
CA THR A 48 5.89 -19.12 -32.34
C THR A 48 6.83 -18.08 -32.94
N LYS A 49 7.46 -17.23 -32.12
CA LYS A 49 8.40 -16.20 -32.60
C LYS A 49 9.68 -16.25 -31.76
N GLN A 50 10.78 -16.56 -32.42
CA GLN A 50 12.13 -16.71 -31.91
C GLN A 50 12.78 -15.39 -31.47
N ASP A 51 11.99 -14.32 -31.26
CA ASP A 51 12.45 -13.01 -30.87
C ASP A 51 12.16 -12.72 -29.39
N ARG A 52 13.19 -12.30 -28.67
CA ARG A 52 13.09 -11.83 -27.29
C ARG A 52 12.26 -10.54 -27.27
N VAL A 53 11.04 -10.62 -26.78
CA VAL A 53 10.19 -9.44 -26.59
C VAL A 53 10.64 -8.74 -25.30
N GLU A 54 11.31 -7.62 -25.44
CA GLU A 54 11.60 -6.75 -24.30
C GLU A 54 10.33 -6.03 -23.86
N VAL A 55 9.80 -6.39 -22.69
CA VAL A 55 8.66 -5.76 -22.05
C VAL A 55 9.16 -4.73 -21.05
N LYS A 56 8.67 -3.51 -21.14
CA LYS A 56 8.96 -2.45 -20.17
C LYS A 56 7.82 -2.34 -19.16
N ASP A 57 8.17 -2.50 -17.89
CA ASP A 57 7.24 -2.23 -16.80
C ASP A 57 7.03 -0.73 -16.65
N GLU A 58 5.78 -0.28 -16.70
CA GLU A 58 5.38 1.09 -16.40
C GLU A 58 4.66 1.12 -15.05
N LEU A 59 5.03 2.09 -14.24
CA LEU A 59 4.36 2.35 -12.96
C LEU A 59 2.90 2.72 -13.22
N ARG A 60 2.01 2.19 -12.40
CA ARG A 60 0.60 2.53 -12.45
C ARG A 60 0.17 3.26 -11.20
N GLY A 61 -0.35 4.45 -11.37
CA GLY A 61 -0.99 5.23 -10.31
C GLY A 61 -2.39 4.70 -10.00
N GLY A 62 -2.75 4.71 -8.73
CA GLY A 62 -4.05 4.35 -8.20
C GLY A 62 -4.41 5.21 -6.99
N PHE A 63 -5.55 4.93 -6.39
CA PHE A 63 -6.05 5.56 -5.17
C PHE A 63 -5.80 4.66 -3.97
N ILE A 64 -5.56 5.27 -2.80
CA ILE A 64 -5.56 4.60 -1.50
C ILE A 64 -6.37 5.41 -0.50
N GLY A 65 -7.14 4.72 0.35
CA GLY A 65 -7.84 5.32 1.47
C GLY A 65 -8.08 4.30 2.57
N GLY A 66 -8.05 4.76 3.82
CA GLY A 66 -8.19 3.86 4.96
C GLY A 66 -8.11 4.57 6.29
N VAL A 67 -7.95 3.76 7.33
CA VAL A 67 -7.81 4.20 8.71
C VAL A 67 -6.70 3.39 9.40
N GLU A 68 -5.89 4.05 10.20
CA GLU A 68 -4.83 3.45 11.01
C GLU A 68 -5.02 3.87 12.47
N ALA A 69 -4.93 2.93 13.39
CA ALA A 69 -4.91 3.16 14.83
C ALA A 69 -3.46 2.99 15.31
N GLU A 70 -3.04 3.83 16.24
CA GLU A 70 -1.67 3.82 16.74
C GLU A 70 -1.68 3.96 18.26
N TYR A 71 -0.86 3.14 18.94
CA TYR A 71 -0.67 3.14 20.37
C TYR A 71 0.80 3.43 20.72
N TYR A 72 1.04 4.43 21.54
CA TYR A 72 2.38 4.84 21.96
C TYR A 72 2.85 3.98 23.13
N ILE A 73 3.79 3.07 22.86
CA ILE A 73 4.41 2.19 23.85
C ILE A 73 5.43 2.96 24.68
N LEU A 74 6.17 3.83 24.03
CA LEU A 74 7.13 4.78 24.59
C LEU A 74 6.99 6.10 23.82
N ASP A 75 7.52 7.19 24.34
CA ASP A 75 7.43 8.51 23.71
C ASP A 75 8.08 8.56 22.30
N TRP A 76 8.99 7.64 22.02
CA TRP A 76 9.69 7.53 20.74
C TRP A 76 9.29 6.27 19.94
N LEU A 77 8.46 5.39 20.50
CA LEU A 77 8.08 4.13 19.87
C LEU A 77 6.57 3.90 19.98
N SER A 78 5.93 3.67 18.88
CA SER A 78 4.53 3.23 18.83
C SER A 78 4.35 1.99 17.96
N ALA A 79 3.23 1.31 18.16
CA ALA A 79 2.73 0.27 17.27
C ALA A 79 1.46 0.77 16.61
N SER A 80 1.33 0.55 15.31
CA SER A 80 0.11 0.88 14.57
C SER A 80 -0.43 -0.32 13.80
N ALA A 81 -1.75 -0.36 13.68
CA ALA A 81 -2.46 -1.29 12.82
C ALA A 81 -3.60 -0.57 12.11
N GLY A 82 -3.85 -0.95 10.87
CA GLY A 82 -4.87 -0.27 10.08
C GLY A 82 -5.54 -1.16 9.05
N VAL A 83 -6.50 -0.57 8.36
CA VAL A 83 -7.15 -1.16 7.20
C VAL A 83 -7.19 -0.10 6.10
N ASN A 84 -6.70 -0.45 4.92
CA ASN A 84 -6.78 0.43 3.77
C ASN A 84 -7.19 -0.33 2.50
N TYR A 85 -7.98 0.33 1.68
CA TYR A 85 -8.23 -0.07 0.31
C TYR A 85 -7.20 0.62 -0.58
N ALA A 86 -6.54 -0.13 -1.44
CA ALA A 86 -5.56 0.40 -2.37
C ALA A 86 -5.75 -0.19 -3.78
N GLN A 87 -5.84 0.69 -4.76
CA GLN A 87 -5.74 0.32 -6.15
C GLN A 87 -4.27 0.17 -6.50
N GLN A 88 -3.89 -1.02 -6.91
CA GLN A 88 -2.53 -1.39 -7.27
C GLN A 88 -2.54 -1.95 -8.70
N GLY A 89 -1.40 -2.43 -9.14
CA GLY A 89 -1.25 -3.04 -10.44
C GLY A 89 -0.08 -2.46 -11.20
N TRP A 90 0.04 -2.86 -12.44
CA TRP A 90 1.12 -2.42 -13.32
C TRP A 90 0.61 -2.29 -14.74
N ARG A 91 1.37 -1.63 -15.56
CA ARG A 91 1.17 -1.55 -17.00
C ARG A 91 2.39 -2.15 -17.69
N MET A 92 2.14 -2.99 -18.67
CA MET A 92 3.16 -3.53 -19.53
C MET A 92 3.04 -2.92 -20.92
N LYS A 93 4.17 -2.57 -21.51
CA LYS A 93 4.23 -2.10 -22.89
C LYS A 93 5.26 -2.93 -23.65
N GLU A 94 4.82 -3.54 -24.74
CA GLU A 94 5.71 -4.19 -25.70
C GLU A 94 6.49 -3.14 -26.50
N LYS A 95 7.81 -3.29 -26.60
CA LYS A 95 8.65 -2.31 -27.32
C LYS A 95 8.47 -2.36 -28.85
N VAL A 96 8.11 -3.52 -29.39
CA VAL A 96 8.06 -3.74 -30.85
C VAL A 96 6.68 -3.41 -31.41
N SER A 97 5.60 -3.98 -30.87
CA SER A 97 4.24 -3.75 -31.36
C SER A 97 3.61 -2.48 -30.76
N GLY A 98 4.12 -2.03 -29.61
CA GLY A 98 3.53 -0.93 -28.86
C GLY A 98 2.26 -1.30 -28.08
N ASP A 99 1.88 -2.56 -28.08
CA ASP A 99 0.71 -3.06 -27.35
C ASP A 99 0.86 -2.85 -25.85
N LYS A 100 -0.22 -2.46 -25.20
CA LYS A 100 -0.26 -2.15 -23.77
C LYS A 100 -1.23 -3.09 -23.07
N TRP A 101 -0.76 -3.73 -22.02
CA TRP A 101 -1.60 -4.52 -21.11
C TRP A 101 -1.66 -3.85 -19.75
N ASN A 102 -2.88 -3.64 -19.27
CA ASN A 102 -3.12 -3.03 -17.97
C ASN A 102 -3.60 -4.10 -16.99
N MET A 103 -2.85 -4.31 -15.92
CA MET A 103 -3.28 -5.12 -14.78
C MET A 103 -3.78 -4.20 -13.67
N ASN A 104 -5.03 -4.38 -13.28
CA ASN A 104 -5.70 -3.64 -12.22
C ASN A 104 -5.92 -4.60 -11.07
N LEU A 105 -5.38 -4.28 -9.90
CA LEU A 105 -5.52 -5.07 -8.68
C LEU A 105 -6.04 -4.16 -7.57
N ASP A 106 -7.15 -4.54 -6.97
CA ASP A 106 -7.72 -3.84 -5.82
C ASP A 106 -7.49 -4.68 -4.57
N TYR A 107 -6.80 -4.13 -3.59
CA TYR A 107 -6.46 -4.80 -2.35
C TYR A 107 -7.10 -4.16 -1.14
N LEU A 108 -7.51 -5.00 -0.20
CA LEU A 108 -7.71 -4.62 1.19
C LEU A 108 -6.46 -5.01 1.96
N ASN A 109 -5.69 -4.03 2.43
CA ASN A 109 -4.46 -4.26 3.16
C ASN A 109 -4.67 -4.00 4.65
N ILE A 110 -3.93 -4.75 5.47
CA ILE A 110 -3.92 -4.63 6.94
C ILE A 110 -2.47 -4.38 7.37
N PRO A 111 -1.94 -3.13 7.27
CA PRO A 111 -0.60 -2.83 7.76
C PRO A 111 -0.53 -2.97 9.27
N ILE A 112 0.55 -3.58 9.77
CA ILE A 112 0.93 -3.69 11.18
C ILE A 112 2.36 -3.21 11.26
N LEU A 113 2.59 -2.05 11.90
CA LEU A 113 3.87 -1.36 11.85
C LEU A 113 4.36 -0.96 13.24
N ALA A 114 5.67 -0.96 13.41
CA ALA A 114 6.35 -0.22 14.46
C ALA A 114 6.75 1.15 13.89
N ASN A 115 6.52 2.21 14.67
CA ASN A 115 6.83 3.58 14.29
C ASN A 115 7.86 4.13 15.27
N PHE A 116 9.01 4.55 14.74
CA PHE A 116 10.13 5.09 15.50
C PHE A 116 10.21 6.59 15.30
N TYR A 117 9.82 7.36 16.31
CA TYR A 117 9.88 8.82 16.30
C TYR A 117 11.30 9.30 16.57
N VAL A 118 12.02 9.63 15.52
CA VAL A 118 13.43 10.08 15.59
C VAL A 118 13.56 11.59 15.77
N ALA A 119 12.49 12.33 15.51
CA ALA A 119 12.37 13.76 15.78
C ALA A 119 10.90 14.12 16.00
N LYS A 120 10.61 15.34 16.51
CA LYS A 120 9.24 15.81 16.71
C LYS A 120 8.46 15.75 15.38
N GLY A 121 7.41 14.92 15.37
CA GLY A 121 6.55 14.71 14.22
C GLY A 121 7.12 13.80 13.13
N PHE A 122 8.40 13.43 13.15
CA PHE A 122 9.01 12.57 12.13
C PHE A 122 9.20 11.15 12.65
N ALA A 123 8.59 10.19 11.97
CA ALA A 123 8.69 8.77 12.30
C ALA A 123 9.19 7.94 11.11
N LEU A 124 10.04 6.97 11.42
CA LEU A 124 10.37 5.84 10.55
C LEU A 124 9.41 4.71 10.86
N LYS A 125 8.88 4.06 9.84
CA LYS A 125 7.90 2.99 9.96
C LYS A 125 8.45 1.70 9.36
N ALA A 126 8.25 0.57 10.03
CA ALA A 126 8.61 -0.73 9.51
C ALA A 126 7.67 -1.81 10.07
N GLY A 127 7.35 -2.81 9.25
CA GLY A 127 6.50 -3.91 9.68
C GLY A 127 6.03 -4.79 8.54
N VAL A 128 4.85 -5.36 8.70
CA VAL A 128 4.26 -6.30 7.76
C VAL A 128 2.91 -5.79 7.28
N GLN A 129 2.52 -6.22 6.10
CA GLN A 129 1.25 -5.83 5.49
C GLN A 129 0.65 -7.04 4.78
N PRO A 130 -0.17 -7.85 5.45
CA PRO A 130 -1.07 -8.77 4.77
C PRO A 130 -2.08 -7.99 3.94
N GLY A 131 -2.42 -8.53 2.77
CA GLY A 131 -3.36 -7.94 1.83
C GLY A 131 -4.27 -9.01 1.23
N PHE A 132 -5.52 -8.64 0.99
CA PHE A 132 -6.53 -9.50 0.37
C PHE A 132 -6.96 -8.92 -0.96
N LEU A 133 -6.83 -9.71 -2.02
CA LEU A 133 -7.21 -9.32 -3.38
C LEU A 133 -8.74 -9.28 -3.50
N LEU A 134 -9.31 -8.10 -3.62
CA LEU A 134 -10.73 -7.90 -3.79
C LEU A 134 -11.15 -8.07 -5.25
N ASN A 135 -10.38 -7.50 -6.16
CA ASN A 135 -10.67 -7.49 -7.59
C ASN A 135 -9.37 -7.54 -8.41
N ALA A 136 -9.42 -8.24 -9.55
CA ALA A 136 -8.30 -8.29 -10.49
C ALA A 136 -8.84 -8.26 -11.93
N LYS A 137 -8.41 -7.28 -12.70
CA LYS A 137 -8.81 -7.14 -14.11
C LYS A 137 -7.59 -6.92 -14.98
N GLN A 138 -7.52 -7.66 -16.08
CA GLN A 138 -6.56 -7.45 -17.15
C GLN A 138 -7.32 -6.97 -18.39
N ASP A 139 -7.03 -5.75 -18.83
CA ASP A 139 -7.70 -5.10 -19.97
C ASP A 139 -9.24 -5.19 -19.91
N GLY A 140 -9.78 -5.01 -18.69
CA GLY A 140 -11.22 -5.06 -18.41
C GLY A 140 -11.79 -6.46 -18.15
N LYS A 141 -11.05 -7.53 -18.42
CA LYS A 141 -11.47 -8.91 -18.18
C LYS A 141 -11.10 -9.35 -16.76
N ASP A 142 -12.03 -10.03 -16.06
CA ASP A 142 -11.78 -10.58 -14.73
C ASP A 142 -10.79 -11.74 -14.81
N VAL A 143 -9.67 -11.61 -14.09
CA VAL A 143 -8.59 -12.62 -14.00
C VAL A 143 -8.34 -13.08 -12.56
N LYS A 144 -9.20 -12.69 -11.63
CA LYS A 144 -9.04 -12.99 -10.19
C LYS A 144 -8.90 -14.49 -9.90
N LYS A 145 -9.62 -15.35 -10.65
CA LYS A 145 -9.58 -16.82 -10.45
C LYS A 145 -8.19 -17.43 -10.65
N GLY A 146 -7.34 -16.81 -11.47
CA GLY A 146 -5.97 -17.25 -11.78
C GLY A 146 -4.93 -16.72 -10.79
N LEU A 147 -5.31 -15.81 -9.89
CA LEU A 147 -4.40 -15.16 -8.95
C LEU A 147 -4.65 -15.62 -7.51
N GLU A 148 -3.61 -15.55 -6.70
CA GLU A 148 -3.70 -15.76 -5.26
C GLU A 148 -4.52 -14.64 -4.61
N SER A 149 -5.43 -15.05 -3.71
CA SER A 149 -6.33 -14.11 -3.03
C SER A 149 -5.67 -13.36 -1.88
N SER A 150 -4.52 -13.82 -1.40
CA SER A 150 -3.78 -13.22 -0.30
C SER A 150 -2.38 -12.82 -0.76
N ASN A 151 -1.93 -11.69 -0.28
CA ASN A 151 -0.57 -11.19 -0.46
C ASN A 151 0.02 -10.86 0.90
N PHE A 152 1.28 -11.19 1.12
CA PHE A 152 2.01 -10.80 2.31
C PHE A 152 3.21 -9.95 1.90
N SER A 153 3.35 -8.77 2.52
CA SER A 153 4.40 -7.81 2.18
C SER A 153 5.16 -7.37 3.41
N ILE A 154 6.44 -7.03 3.24
CA ILE A 154 7.17 -6.19 4.18
C ILE A 154 6.87 -4.75 3.81
N ALA A 155 6.46 -3.96 4.80
CA ALA A 155 6.18 -2.54 4.63
C ALA A 155 7.20 -1.71 5.41
N TYR A 156 7.69 -0.63 4.78
CA TYR A 156 8.55 0.36 5.43
C TYR A 156 8.22 1.75 4.87
N GLY A 157 8.54 2.77 5.65
CA GLY A 157 8.19 4.12 5.24
C GLY A 157 8.66 5.16 6.22
N LEU A 158 8.18 6.36 5.99
CA LEU A 158 8.39 7.51 6.83
C LEU A 158 7.12 8.36 6.88
N SER A 159 6.90 9.01 8.00
CA SER A 159 5.78 9.91 8.16
C SER A 159 6.20 11.19 8.86
N TYR A 160 5.48 12.24 8.55
CA TYR A 160 5.62 13.52 9.23
C TYR A 160 4.26 13.99 9.73
N GLU A 161 4.19 14.29 11.00
CA GLU A 161 3.02 14.83 11.67
C GLU A 161 3.25 16.32 11.95
N PHE A 162 2.38 17.13 11.39
CA PHE A 162 2.37 18.57 11.63
C PHE A 162 1.71 18.88 12.98
N LYS A 163 2.02 20.05 13.55
CA LYS A 163 1.47 20.50 14.85
C LYS A 163 -0.06 20.58 14.90
N ASN A 164 -0.70 20.71 13.75
CA ASN A 164 -2.16 20.77 13.60
C ASN A 164 -2.83 19.40 13.42
N GLY A 165 -2.05 18.28 13.58
CA GLY A 165 -2.58 16.92 13.44
C GLY A 165 -2.64 16.40 12.02
N ILE A 166 -2.33 17.20 11.01
CA ILE A 166 -2.18 16.71 9.64
C ILE A 166 -0.95 15.82 9.56
N THR A 167 -1.06 14.71 8.85
CA THR A 167 0.04 13.78 8.63
C THR A 167 0.31 13.61 7.14
N LEU A 168 1.59 13.48 6.80
CA LEU A 168 2.06 13.05 5.49
C LEU A 168 2.79 11.73 5.69
N ASP A 169 2.37 10.67 5.01
CA ASP A 169 2.94 9.33 5.15
C ASP A 169 3.33 8.80 3.76
N TRP A 170 4.60 8.44 3.63
CA TRP A 170 5.11 7.72 2.48
C TRP A 170 5.46 6.30 2.92
N ARG A 171 5.00 5.30 2.16
CA ARG A 171 5.19 3.88 2.48
C ARG A 171 5.48 3.08 1.23
N ALA A 172 6.40 2.14 1.33
CA ALA A 172 6.64 1.11 0.33
C ALA A 172 6.33 -0.26 0.92
N ALA A 173 5.66 -1.09 0.16
CA ALA A 173 5.36 -2.48 0.49
C ALA A 173 5.95 -3.39 -0.58
N ILE A 174 6.83 -4.30 -0.18
CA ILE A 174 7.47 -5.28 -1.05
C ILE A 174 6.78 -6.62 -0.83
N GLY A 175 6.11 -7.12 -1.87
CA GLY A 175 5.41 -8.40 -1.84
C GLY A 175 6.37 -9.57 -1.70
N LEU A 176 6.08 -10.46 -0.77
CA LEU A 176 6.83 -11.71 -0.57
C LEU A 176 6.13 -12.89 -1.22
N THR A 177 4.81 -12.84 -1.32
CA THR A 177 3.97 -13.89 -1.89
C THR A 177 3.93 -13.81 -3.40
N THR A 178 3.96 -14.94 -4.07
CA THR A 178 3.76 -15.05 -5.52
C THR A 178 2.27 -14.88 -5.83
N LEU A 179 1.95 -14.08 -6.85
CA LEU A 179 0.58 -13.77 -7.23
C LEU A 179 -0.10 -14.84 -8.08
N ASN A 180 0.66 -15.62 -8.84
CA ASN A 180 0.13 -16.63 -9.74
C ASN A 180 -0.04 -17.98 -9.04
N LYS A 181 -1.22 -18.62 -9.19
CA LYS A 181 -1.52 -19.94 -8.63
C LYS A 181 -0.74 -21.07 -9.32
N VAL A 182 -0.47 -20.92 -10.61
CA VAL A 182 0.35 -21.87 -11.38
C VAL A 182 1.75 -21.29 -11.46
N SER A 183 2.62 -21.69 -10.55
CA SER A 183 4.00 -21.22 -10.52
C SER A 183 4.92 -22.24 -11.17
N ASP A 184 5.38 -21.93 -12.37
CA ASP A 184 6.68 -22.44 -12.84
C ASP A 184 7.78 -21.66 -12.10
N GLU A 185 8.91 -22.31 -11.79
CA GLU A 185 10.03 -21.67 -11.08
C GLU A 185 10.53 -20.37 -11.75
N ASN A 186 10.27 -20.22 -13.04
CA ASN A 186 10.69 -19.09 -13.86
C ASN A 186 9.65 -17.94 -13.95
N ASN A 187 8.43 -18.12 -13.40
CA ASN A 187 7.32 -17.16 -13.53
C ASN A 187 6.72 -16.78 -12.17
N LYS A 188 7.54 -16.22 -11.28
CA LYS A 188 7.07 -15.74 -9.97
C LYS A 188 6.85 -14.23 -10.01
N PHE A 189 5.58 -13.82 -10.05
CA PHE A 189 5.20 -12.40 -9.99
C PHE A 189 4.85 -12.00 -8.57
N ARG A 190 5.34 -10.85 -8.14
CA ARG A 190 5.05 -10.24 -6.84
C ARG A 190 4.48 -8.85 -7.05
N SER A 191 3.56 -8.44 -6.18
CA SER A 191 3.03 -7.08 -6.19
C SER A 191 3.84 -6.20 -5.25
N ASN A 192 4.44 -5.15 -5.76
CA ASN A 192 5.03 -4.09 -4.98
C ASN A 192 4.16 -2.85 -5.08
N CYS A 193 4.10 -2.06 -4.02
CA CYS A 193 3.32 -0.84 -3.98
C CYS A 193 4.05 0.23 -3.18
N ALA A 194 4.11 1.44 -3.72
CA ALA A 194 4.46 2.63 -2.96
C ALA A 194 3.21 3.50 -2.80
N THR A 195 3.06 4.15 -1.67
CA THR A 195 1.92 4.99 -1.34
C THR A 195 2.38 6.32 -0.78
N LEU A 196 1.63 7.37 -1.09
CA LEU A 196 1.76 8.67 -0.48
C LEU A 196 0.37 9.10 -0.01
N THR A 197 0.20 9.27 1.30
CA THR A 197 -1.08 9.61 1.89
C THR A 197 -1.01 10.87 2.75
N VAL A 198 -2.12 11.57 2.78
CA VAL A 198 -2.40 12.64 3.73
C VAL A 198 -3.48 12.14 4.66
N GLY A 199 -3.28 12.33 5.95
CA GLY A 199 -4.23 11.94 6.98
C GLY A 199 -4.39 13.03 8.04
N TYR A 200 -5.25 12.73 8.98
CA TYR A 200 -5.41 13.56 10.17
C TYR A 200 -5.44 12.65 11.39
N LYS A 201 -4.56 12.91 12.34
CA LYS A 201 -4.43 12.11 13.56
C LYS A 201 -5.25 12.70 14.69
N PHE A 202 -6.15 11.90 15.22
CA PHE A 202 -6.98 12.21 16.38
C PHE A 202 -6.44 11.46 17.60
N SER A 203 -6.19 12.19 18.68
CA SER A 203 -5.88 11.58 19.99
C SER A 203 -7.18 11.25 20.70
N LEU A 204 -7.27 10.07 21.30
CA LEU A 204 -8.42 9.57 22.06
C LEU A 204 -8.09 9.52 23.55
#